data_f7e43bb37ccd7b571c8de601485f9301
#
_entry.id   f7e43bb37ccd7b571c8de601485f9301
#
_cell.length_a   1.000
_cell.length_b   1.000
_cell.length_c   1.000
_cell.angle_alpha   90.00
_cell.angle_beta   90.00
_cell.angle_gamma   90.00
#
_symmetry.space_group_name_H-M   'P 1'
#
loop_
_entity.id
_entity.type
_entity.pdbx_description
1 polymer ?
#
loop_
_entity_poly.entity_id
_entity_poly.type
_entity_poly.pdbx_seq_one_letter_code
_entity_poly.pdbx_strand_id
1 'polypeptide(L)'
;MIKLFASDMDGTLLNPNHVISDTTAQAIRDLQAQSDIEFLIATGRDYRSAKWLLDQHQLTARIIAVNGAATYDVKGNLEDVFALDLADTQTLIERFATPGTQTLVSLKSLNGYYVNDLSLYRRRMEAFLNRAKEAASDDSL
;
A
#
# COMPACT_ATOMS: atom_id res chain seq x y z
N MET A 1 -21.59 -19.94 -3.58
CA MET A 1 -20.22 -20.18 -4.06
C MET A 1 -19.45 -18.88 -3.98
N ILE A 2 -18.28 -18.84 -3.33
CA ILE A 2 -17.43 -17.63 -3.22
C ILE A 2 -16.84 -17.36 -4.60
N LYS A 3 -16.90 -16.09 -5.06
CA LYS A 3 -16.41 -15.65 -6.36
C LYS A 3 -15.25 -14.65 -6.24
N LEU A 4 -15.13 -14.00 -5.08
CA LEU A 4 -14.13 -12.99 -4.81
C LEU A 4 -13.52 -13.22 -3.43
N PHE A 5 -12.20 -13.16 -3.36
CA PHE A 5 -11.45 -13.14 -2.11
C PHE A 5 -10.67 -11.85 -2.04
N ALA A 6 -11.02 -10.97 -1.11
CA ALA A 6 -10.36 -9.70 -0.89
C ALA A 6 -9.54 -9.74 0.41
N SER A 7 -8.31 -9.21 0.37
CA SER A 7 -7.44 -9.10 1.54
C SER A 7 -6.83 -7.71 1.63
N ASP A 8 -6.69 -7.20 2.85
CA ASP A 8 -5.75 -6.12 3.15
C ASP A 8 -4.31 -6.65 3.17
N MET A 9 -3.32 -5.77 3.11
CA MET A 9 -1.91 -6.15 3.12
C MET A 9 -1.31 -6.03 4.52
N ASP A 10 -1.26 -4.84 5.07
CA ASP A 10 -0.52 -4.57 6.30
C ASP A 10 -1.28 -5.05 7.54
N GLY A 11 -0.68 -5.96 8.30
CA GLY A 11 -1.33 -6.57 9.46
C GLY A 11 -2.35 -7.68 9.13
N THR A 12 -2.49 -8.05 7.84
CA THR A 12 -3.41 -9.11 7.38
C THR A 12 -2.68 -10.12 6.51
N LEU A 13 -2.29 -9.74 5.30
CA LEU A 13 -1.59 -10.61 4.34
C LEU A 13 -0.10 -10.70 4.63
N LEU A 14 0.49 -9.58 5.06
CA LEU A 14 1.91 -9.48 5.37
C LEU A 14 2.19 -9.96 6.81
N ASN A 15 3.30 -10.68 6.95
CA ASN A 15 3.81 -11.08 8.26
C ASN A 15 4.44 -9.88 9.00
N PRO A 16 4.88 -10.02 10.27
CA PRO A 16 5.53 -8.95 11.03
C PRO A 16 6.77 -8.33 10.35
N ASN A 17 7.43 -9.06 9.46
CA ASN A 17 8.55 -8.54 8.65
C ASN A 17 8.11 -7.77 7.40
N HIS A 18 6.82 -7.48 7.26
CA HIS A 18 6.21 -6.79 6.12
C HIS A 18 6.42 -7.47 4.76
N VAL A 19 6.51 -8.79 4.75
CA VAL A 19 6.61 -9.61 3.53
C VAL A 19 5.50 -10.65 3.47
N ILE A 20 5.17 -11.11 2.26
CA ILE A 20 4.31 -12.28 2.06
C ILE A 20 5.15 -13.52 2.34
N SER A 21 4.71 -14.40 3.24
CA SER A 21 5.41 -15.65 3.50
C SER A 21 5.20 -16.66 2.35
N ASP A 22 6.12 -17.60 2.20
CA ASP A 22 5.99 -18.66 1.18
C ASP A 22 4.71 -19.46 1.35
N THR A 23 4.31 -19.72 2.61
CA THR A 23 3.05 -20.41 2.92
C THR A 23 1.84 -19.60 2.45
N THR A 24 1.82 -18.29 2.71
CA THR A 24 0.75 -17.39 2.26
C THR A 24 0.74 -17.32 0.74
N ALA A 25 1.91 -17.18 0.12
CA ALA A 25 2.03 -17.14 -1.33
C ALA A 25 1.52 -18.44 -1.99
N GLN A 26 1.81 -19.60 -1.38
CA GLN A 26 1.29 -20.87 -1.89
C GLN A 26 -0.24 -20.93 -1.76
N ALA A 27 -0.80 -20.54 -0.63
CA ALA A 27 -2.25 -20.50 -0.44
C ALA A 27 -2.96 -19.59 -1.48
N ILE A 28 -2.35 -18.45 -1.82
CA ILE A 28 -2.87 -17.57 -2.88
C ILE A 28 -2.81 -18.27 -4.25
N ARG A 29 -1.71 -18.93 -4.59
CA ARG A 29 -1.60 -19.70 -5.85
C ARG A 29 -2.66 -20.80 -5.93
N ASP A 30 -2.88 -21.54 -4.84
CA ASP A 30 -3.90 -22.59 -4.77
C ASP A 30 -5.32 -22.02 -4.95
N LEU A 31 -5.57 -20.83 -4.37
CA LEU A 31 -6.82 -20.10 -4.56
C LEU A 31 -7.00 -19.67 -6.02
N GLN A 32 -5.95 -19.11 -6.63
CA GLN A 32 -5.98 -18.66 -8.03
C GLN A 32 -6.06 -19.80 -9.05
N ALA A 33 -5.62 -21.00 -8.69
CA ALA A 33 -5.80 -22.20 -9.51
C ALA A 33 -7.27 -22.65 -9.60
N GLN A 34 -8.12 -22.18 -8.69
CA GLN A 34 -9.56 -22.36 -8.74
C GLN A 34 -10.15 -21.29 -9.67
N SER A 35 -10.43 -21.66 -10.91
CA SER A 35 -10.77 -20.77 -12.03
C SER A 35 -11.92 -19.77 -11.80
N ASP A 36 -12.70 -19.94 -10.74
CA ASP A 36 -13.90 -19.16 -10.45
C ASP A 36 -13.71 -18.11 -9.34
N ILE A 37 -12.51 -17.99 -8.75
CA ILE A 37 -12.25 -17.09 -7.63
C ILE A 37 -11.28 -16.00 -8.06
N GLU A 38 -11.73 -14.75 -8.02
CA GLU A 38 -10.87 -13.58 -8.20
C GLU A 38 -10.18 -13.22 -6.88
N PHE A 39 -8.87 -12.98 -6.90
CA PHE A 39 -8.11 -12.47 -5.76
C PHE A 39 -7.89 -10.97 -5.91
N LEU A 40 -8.23 -10.22 -4.86
CA LEU A 40 -8.18 -8.77 -4.79
C LEU A 40 -7.40 -8.32 -3.56
N ILE A 41 -6.55 -7.34 -3.73
CA ILE A 41 -5.88 -6.61 -2.65
C ILE A 41 -6.56 -5.25 -2.45
N ALA A 42 -6.93 -4.91 -1.21
CA ALA A 42 -7.42 -3.60 -0.82
C ALA A 42 -6.47 -2.99 0.21
N THR A 43 -5.76 -1.90 -0.12
CA THR A 43 -4.67 -1.39 0.71
C THR A 43 -4.54 0.13 0.68
N GLY A 44 -4.00 0.71 1.77
CA GLY A 44 -3.55 2.11 1.81
C GLY A 44 -2.24 2.37 1.03
N ARG A 45 -1.53 1.31 0.62
CA ARG A 45 -0.31 1.43 -0.18
C ARG A 45 -0.62 1.97 -1.58
N ASP A 46 0.36 2.61 -2.20
CA ASP A 46 0.30 2.88 -3.65
C ASP A 46 0.46 1.58 -4.45
N TYR A 47 0.02 1.63 -5.71
CA TYR A 47 0.05 0.46 -6.61
C TYR A 47 1.45 -0.15 -6.74
N ARG A 48 2.51 0.66 -6.94
CA ARG A 48 3.87 0.16 -7.15
C ARG A 48 4.38 -0.60 -5.95
N SER A 49 4.11 -0.08 -4.74
CA SER A 49 4.50 -0.71 -3.48
C SER A 49 3.76 -2.04 -3.26
N ALA A 50 2.45 -2.10 -3.54
CA ALA A 50 1.67 -3.32 -3.43
C ALA A 50 2.10 -4.35 -4.49
N LYS A 51 2.24 -3.93 -5.74
CA LYS A 51 2.66 -4.76 -6.87
C LYS A 51 4.05 -5.37 -6.64
N TRP A 52 5.00 -4.59 -6.12
CA TRP A 52 6.34 -5.07 -5.81
C TRP A 52 6.34 -6.28 -4.87
N LEU A 53 5.49 -6.26 -3.82
CA LEU A 53 5.36 -7.38 -2.87
C LEU A 53 4.76 -8.64 -3.53
N LEU A 54 3.79 -8.48 -4.42
CA LEU A 54 3.21 -9.59 -5.16
C LEU A 54 4.23 -10.19 -6.14
N ASP A 55 5.03 -9.34 -6.80
CA ASP A 55 6.02 -9.76 -7.79
C ASP A 55 7.14 -10.62 -7.19
N GLN A 56 7.50 -10.42 -5.90
CA GLN A 56 8.48 -11.28 -5.21
C GLN A 56 8.08 -12.76 -5.23
N HIS A 57 6.78 -13.04 -5.31
CA HIS A 57 6.22 -14.40 -5.32
C HIS A 57 5.51 -14.76 -6.63
N GLN A 58 5.67 -13.93 -7.68
CA GLN A 58 5.01 -14.11 -8.98
C GLN A 58 3.47 -14.19 -8.87
N LEU A 59 2.90 -13.47 -7.91
CA LEU A 59 1.46 -13.39 -7.70
C LEU A 59 0.84 -12.26 -8.53
N THR A 60 -0.41 -12.46 -8.93
CA THR A 60 -1.22 -11.45 -9.60
C THR A 60 -2.48 -11.17 -8.79
N ALA A 61 -2.94 -9.93 -8.78
CA ALA A 61 -4.18 -9.56 -8.14
C ALA A 61 -4.75 -8.29 -8.78
N ARG A 62 -6.06 -8.11 -8.70
CA ARG A 62 -6.65 -6.79 -8.82
C ARG A 62 -6.25 -5.99 -7.57
N ILE A 63 -5.91 -4.71 -7.71
CA ILE A 63 -5.45 -3.88 -6.60
C ILE A 63 -6.31 -2.64 -6.46
N ILE A 64 -6.96 -2.50 -5.31
CA ILE A 64 -7.57 -1.25 -4.83
C ILE A 64 -6.51 -0.58 -3.96
N ALA A 65 -5.90 0.48 -4.49
CA ALA A 65 -4.78 1.18 -3.90
C ALA A 65 -5.18 2.51 -3.27
N VAL A 66 -4.31 3.06 -2.41
CA VAL A 66 -4.45 4.39 -1.79
C VAL A 66 -5.83 4.55 -1.12
N ASN A 67 -6.24 3.56 -0.32
CA ASN A 67 -7.53 3.51 0.39
C ASN A 67 -8.74 3.67 -0.55
N GLY A 68 -8.69 3.14 -1.77
CA GLY A 68 -9.77 3.21 -2.74
C GLY A 68 -9.66 4.34 -3.77
N ALA A 69 -8.64 5.19 -3.68
CA ALA A 69 -8.48 6.30 -4.62
C ALA A 69 -8.04 5.87 -6.03
N ALA A 70 -7.52 4.66 -6.21
CA ALA A 70 -7.18 4.11 -7.52
C ALA A 70 -7.39 2.60 -7.57
N THR A 71 -7.92 2.09 -8.67
CA THR A 71 -8.08 0.65 -8.90
C THR A 71 -7.34 0.20 -10.15
N TYR A 72 -6.75 -0.99 -10.07
CA TYR A 72 -5.95 -1.58 -11.13
C TYR A 72 -6.40 -3.02 -11.39
N ASP A 73 -6.50 -3.39 -12.65
CA ASP A 73 -6.78 -4.76 -13.06
C ASP A 73 -5.60 -5.70 -12.76
N VAL A 74 -5.80 -7.01 -13.00
CA VAL A 74 -4.77 -8.03 -12.79
C VAL A 74 -3.53 -7.86 -13.69
N LYS A 75 -3.65 -7.10 -14.79
CA LYS A 75 -2.54 -6.79 -15.71
C LYS A 75 -1.80 -5.50 -15.33
N GLY A 76 -2.32 -4.76 -14.36
CA GLY A 76 -1.77 -3.49 -13.90
C GLY A 76 -2.26 -2.26 -14.68
N ASN A 77 -3.31 -2.41 -15.46
CA ASN A 77 -3.96 -1.26 -16.10
C ASN A 77 -4.80 -0.53 -15.07
N LEU A 78 -4.72 0.81 -15.07
CA LEU A 78 -5.59 1.66 -14.25
C LEU A 78 -7.03 1.53 -14.78
N GLU A 79 -7.96 1.17 -13.89
CA GLU A 79 -9.39 1.07 -14.21
C GLU A 79 -10.14 2.33 -13.79
N ASP A 80 -9.97 2.73 -12.52
CA ASP A 80 -10.61 3.91 -11.96
C ASP A 80 -9.65 4.74 -11.11
N VAL A 81 -9.88 6.05 -11.05
CA VAL A 81 -9.19 6.97 -10.16
C VAL A 81 -10.16 8.01 -9.62
N PHE A 82 -10.15 8.18 -8.30
CA PHE A 82 -10.91 9.18 -7.56
C PHE A 82 -9.91 10.15 -6.92
N ALA A 83 -9.51 11.16 -7.67
CA ALA A 83 -8.57 12.18 -7.23
C ALA A 83 -9.30 13.40 -6.67
N LEU A 84 -8.65 14.10 -5.74
CA LEU A 84 -9.03 15.46 -5.39
C LEU A 84 -8.78 16.37 -6.60
N ASP A 85 -9.63 17.36 -6.79
CA ASP A 85 -9.37 18.38 -7.78
C ASP A 85 -8.21 19.31 -7.38
N LEU A 86 -7.74 20.13 -8.32
CA LEU A 86 -6.59 20.97 -8.10
C LEU A 86 -6.87 22.07 -7.05
N ALA A 87 -8.07 22.63 -7.02
CA ALA A 87 -8.44 23.71 -6.09
C ALA A 87 -8.50 23.20 -4.65
N ASP A 88 -9.12 22.03 -4.43
CA ASP A 88 -9.16 21.38 -3.13
C ASP A 88 -7.76 20.98 -2.67
N THR A 89 -6.94 20.43 -3.58
CA THR A 89 -5.55 20.07 -3.29
C THR A 89 -4.73 21.29 -2.87
N GLN A 90 -4.84 22.42 -3.57
CA GLN A 90 -4.16 23.67 -3.22
C GLN A 90 -4.61 24.19 -1.85
N THR A 91 -5.91 24.22 -1.60
CA THR A 91 -6.47 24.64 -0.32
C THR A 91 -5.94 23.80 0.85
N LEU A 92 -5.85 22.50 0.67
CA LEU A 92 -5.29 21.59 1.70
C LEU A 92 -3.79 21.84 1.92
N ILE A 93 -3.01 22.04 0.85
CA ILE A 93 -1.59 22.36 0.94
C ILE A 93 -1.39 23.68 1.69
N GLU A 94 -2.07 24.74 1.29
CA GLU A 94 -1.97 26.08 1.90
C GLU A 94 -2.32 26.04 3.39
N ARG A 95 -3.35 25.27 3.76
CA ARG A 95 -3.82 25.16 5.14
C ARG A 95 -2.89 24.34 6.03
N PHE A 96 -2.30 23.29 5.55
CA PHE A 96 -1.59 22.31 6.37
C PHE A 96 -0.08 22.25 6.14
N ALA A 97 0.44 22.70 5.00
CA ALA A 97 1.87 22.72 4.71
C ALA A 97 2.55 24.03 5.18
N THR A 98 2.18 24.55 6.36
CA THR A 98 2.72 25.79 6.92
C THR A 98 4.19 25.60 7.29
N PRO A 99 5.12 26.48 6.83
CA PRO A 99 6.52 26.44 7.22
C PRO A 99 6.70 26.54 8.73
N GLY A 100 7.64 25.76 9.29
CA GLY A 100 7.95 25.77 10.72
C GLY A 100 7.01 24.93 11.60
N THR A 101 5.96 24.34 11.05
CA THR A 101 5.14 23.36 11.75
C THR A 101 5.74 21.95 11.64
N GLN A 102 5.38 21.07 12.59
CA GLN A 102 5.74 19.65 12.47
C GLN A 102 4.69 18.83 11.67
N THR A 103 3.91 19.51 10.83
CA THR A 103 2.89 18.86 10.01
C THR A 103 3.53 18.36 8.73
N LEU A 104 3.48 17.04 8.52
CA LEU A 104 3.88 16.41 7.28
C LEU A 104 2.64 16.27 6.39
N VAL A 105 2.62 17.01 5.30
CA VAL A 105 1.64 16.83 4.21
C VAL A 105 2.28 15.98 3.13
N SER A 106 1.60 14.91 2.75
CA SER A 106 2.05 14.03 1.68
C SER A 106 0.94 13.87 0.63
N LEU A 107 1.34 13.99 -0.62
CA LEU A 107 0.47 13.79 -1.77
C LEU A 107 0.91 12.56 -2.55
N LYS A 108 -0.04 11.67 -2.82
CA LYS A 108 0.17 10.55 -3.72
C LYS A 108 -0.49 10.87 -5.06
N SER A 109 0.25 10.74 -6.14
CA SER A 109 -0.27 10.83 -7.50
C SER A 109 0.03 9.54 -8.25
N LEU A 110 -0.54 9.36 -9.43
CA LEU A 110 -0.23 8.22 -10.30
C LEU A 110 1.25 8.15 -10.69
N ASN A 111 1.94 9.31 -10.71
CA ASN A 111 3.31 9.43 -11.19
C ASN A 111 4.34 9.66 -10.08
N GLY A 112 3.92 9.90 -8.84
CA GLY A 112 4.87 10.21 -7.79
C GLY A 112 4.27 10.37 -6.40
N TYR A 113 5.19 10.52 -5.45
CA TYR A 113 4.92 10.80 -4.07
C TYR A 113 5.63 12.09 -3.67
N TYR A 114 4.91 13.05 -3.15
CA TYR A 114 5.40 14.39 -2.83
C TYR A 114 5.20 14.68 -1.36
N VAL A 115 6.15 15.37 -0.75
CA VAL A 115 6.07 15.80 0.65
C VAL A 115 6.49 17.25 0.79
N ASN A 116 5.84 17.97 1.71
CA ASN A 116 6.16 19.37 1.99
C ASN A 116 7.51 19.55 2.73
N ASP A 117 7.95 18.55 3.51
CA ASP A 117 9.22 18.55 4.26
C ASP A 117 9.89 17.18 4.17
N LEU A 118 10.91 17.09 3.31
CA LEU A 118 11.66 15.85 3.09
C LEU A 118 12.46 15.44 4.33
N SER A 119 12.95 16.40 5.13
CA SER A 119 13.72 16.13 6.35
C SER A 119 12.83 15.51 7.41
N LEU A 120 11.65 16.08 7.61
CA LEU A 120 10.65 15.55 8.54
C LEU A 120 10.16 14.17 8.09
N TYR A 121 9.93 13.98 6.78
CA TYR A 121 9.56 12.68 6.21
C TYR A 121 10.62 11.62 6.51
N ARG A 122 11.90 11.89 6.23
CA ARG A 122 13.01 10.96 6.48
C ARG A 122 13.10 10.58 7.96
N ARG A 123 13.07 11.55 8.88
CA ARG A 123 13.10 11.27 10.33
C ARG A 123 11.95 10.37 10.79
N ARG A 124 10.73 10.59 10.27
CA ARG A 124 9.57 9.76 10.59
C ARG A 124 9.70 8.35 10.02
N MET A 125 10.22 8.21 8.81
CA MET A 125 10.46 6.90 8.21
C MET A 125 11.54 6.12 8.96
N GLU A 126 12.64 6.75 9.35
CA GLU A 126 13.68 6.13 10.17
C GLU A 126 13.14 5.67 11.52
N ALA A 127 12.34 6.50 12.20
CA ALA A 127 11.70 6.13 13.46
C ALA A 127 10.71 4.97 13.30
N PHE A 128 9.98 4.92 12.18
CA PHE A 128 9.09 3.81 11.85
C PHE A 128 9.86 2.51 11.62
N LEU A 129 10.92 2.55 10.80
CA LEU A 129 11.75 1.38 10.49
C LEU A 129 12.48 0.85 11.73
N ASN A 130 12.94 1.72 12.64
CA ASN A 130 13.59 1.31 13.87
C ASN A 130 12.59 0.60 14.81
N ARG A 131 11.38 1.13 14.97
CA ARG A 131 10.32 0.46 15.75
C ARG A 131 9.93 -0.90 15.17
N ALA A 132 9.85 -1.01 13.85
CA ALA A 132 9.57 -2.28 13.19
C ALA A 132 10.67 -3.32 13.43
N LYS A 133 11.94 -2.91 13.45
CA LYS A 133 13.07 -3.78 13.78
C LYS A 133 13.07 -4.23 15.24
N GLU A 134 12.76 -3.32 16.17
CA GLU A 134 12.64 -3.62 17.60
C GLU A 134 11.50 -4.62 17.85
N ALA A 135 10.33 -4.42 17.25
CA ALA A 135 9.22 -5.36 17.34
C ALA A 135 9.56 -6.74 16.78
N ALA A 136 10.28 -6.82 15.66
CA ALA A 136 10.70 -8.08 15.07
C ALA A 136 11.78 -8.82 15.88
N SER A 137 12.52 -8.13 16.76
CA SER A 137 13.51 -8.73 17.66
C SER A 137 12.89 -9.24 18.96
N ASP A 138 11.73 -8.75 19.36
CA ASP A 138 11.02 -9.14 20.58
C ASP A 138 10.17 -10.41 20.39
N ASP A 139 9.77 -10.73 19.16
CA ASP A 139 9.05 -11.96 18.79
C ASP A 139 9.95 -13.22 18.69
N SER A 140 11.21 -13.17 19.14
CA SER A 140 12.19 -14.27 19.12
C SER A 140 12.33 -15.02 20.46
N LEU A 141 11.24 -15.10 21.25
CA LEU A 141 11.14 -15.93 22.46
C LEU A 141 10.16 -17.09 22.27
#